data_6404ca896c01ac09524bc7ea689a0420
#
_entry.id   6404ca896c01ac09524bc7ea689a0420
#
_cell.length_a   1.000
_cell.length_b   1.000
_cell.length_c   1.000
_cell.angle_alpha   90.00
_cell.angle_beta   90.00
_cell.angle_gamma   90.00
#
_symmetry.space_group_name_H-M   'P 1'
#
loop_
_entity.id
_entity.type
_entity.pdbx_description
1 polymer ?
#
loop_
_entity_poly.entity_id
_entity_poly.type
_entity_poly.pdbx_seq_one_letter_code
_entity_poly.pdbx_strand_id
1 'polypeptide(L)'
;MFTAAMLENLPSQKREFLAIMGLADEFTVEMARVVTEMPDAEEILLTLTEQNAFVKRLPDGVTFRFHHMMKDCAERTFHTMEPRRQAVYHNRYGEWYKTHGQYLHALKFYCLAKNYDAALRVIQRDAGILLTSLGAQQVLNFIAHCPVETLKEHPLSLLVLMRSMFTWRQIPKMLELKELLLAAITEHPDWPESERGDLLGECDLIMSFLMYNDISAMSRLHRSASAQMSRPAISIQKSGGWTFGSPSVLMMFYRASGELQSELTEMDECMPHYYKITNGHGQGAETIMRAEADFMRACFADAQIMLERAYAQIDGNGQENMALCCDFLAWRLSLCTSFTPRESFEQRREALLQQHNVAWLNILQSSCAYYYALLGLPEKIPAVFRLSLIHI
;
A
#
# COMPACT_ATOMS: atom_id res chain seq x y z
N MET A 1 -1.33 39.93 9.10
CA MET A 1 -1.85 41.02 9.93
C MET A 1 -3.35 41.27 9.71
N PHE A 2 -3.85 41.51 8.50
CA PHE A 2 -5.25 41.84 8.22
C PHE A 2 -6.24 40.72 8.59
N THR A 3 -5.98 39.48 8.22
CA THR A 3 -6.85 38.31 8.49
C THR A 3 -6.90 37.92 9.97
N ALA A 4 -5.83 38.12 10.73
CA ALA A 4 -5.83 37.86 12.17
C ALA A 4 -6.73 38.85 12.90
N ALA A 5 -6.66 40.15 12.57
CA ALA A 5 -7.53 41.18 13.12
C ALA A 5 -9.01 40.97 12.74
N MET A 6 -9.30 40.37 11.58
CA MET A 6 -10.69 40.03 11.21
C MET A 6 -11.26 38.89 12.09
N LEU A 7 -10.46 37.85 12.39
CA LEU A 7 -10.89 36.77 13.25
C LEU A 7 -11.12 37.25 14.70
N GLU A 8 -10.28 38.15 15.19
CA GLU A 8 -10.40 38.71 16.54
C GLU A 8 -11.70 39.50 16.75
N ASN A 9 -12.21 40.13 15.69
CA ASN A 9 -13.45 40.93 15.73
C ASN A 9 -14.74 40.12 15.56
N LEU A 10 -14.63 38.79 15.23
CA LEU A 10 -15.81 37.96 15.13
C LEU A 10 -16.32 37.51 16.50
N PRO A 11 -17.63 37.26 16.62
CA PRO A 11 -18.20 36.58 17.80
C PRO A 11 -17.45 35.27 18.07
N SER A 12 -17.32 34.93 19.36
CA SER A 12 -16.57 33.76 19.81
C SER A 12 -16.98 32.46 19.10
N GLN A 13 -18.28 32.25 18.92
CA GLN A 13 -18.84 31.09 18.23
C GLN A 13 -18.40 31.02 16.76
N LYS A 14 -18.49 32.11 16.03
CA LYS A 14 -18.05 32.14 14.62
C LYS A 14 -16.53 31.94 14.49
N ARG A 15 -15.76 32.51 15.40
CA ARG A 15 -14.30 32.30 15.46
C ARG A 15 -13.94 30.85 15.74
N GLU A 16 -14.64 30.22 16.68
CA GLU A 16 -14.46 28.79 16.97
C GLU A 16 -14.85 27.92 15.78
N PHE A 17 -15.99 28.19 15.15
CA PHE A 17 -16.42 27.51 13.93
C PHE A 17 -15.36 27.57 12.82
N LEU A 18 -14.86 28.78 12.54
CA LEU A 18 -13.82 28.96 11.53
C LEU A 18 -12.53 28.22 11.88
N ALA A 19 -12.11 28.27 13.13
CA ALA A 19 -10.91 27.60 13.60
C ALA A 19 -11.03 26.07 13.40
N ILE A 20 -12.17 25.48 13.74
CA ILE A 20 -12.41 24.05 13.59
C ILE A 20 -12.46 23.69 12.09
N MET A 21 -13.29 24.39 11.30
CA MET A 21 -13.49 24.05 9.89
C MET A 21 -12.29 24.37 9.00
N GLY A 22 -11.35 25.21 9.47
CA GLY A 22 -10.09 25.48 8.79
C GLY A 22 -9.18 24.26 8.61
N LEU A 23 -9.39 23.19 9.34
CA LEU A 23 -8.63 21.95 9.19
C LEU A 23 -8.98 21.17 7.91
N ALA A 24 -10.16 21.40 7.34
CA ALA A 24 -10.57 20.78 6.09
C ALA A 24 -10.18 21.64 4.88
N ASP A 25 -9.82 21.02 3.75
CA ASP A 25 -9.62 21.74 2.49
C ASP A 25 -10.94 22.15 1.86
N GLU A 26 -11.89 21.22 1.89
CA GLU A 26 -13.27 21.37 1.43
C GLU A 26 -14.21 20.68 2.41
N PHE A 27 -15.41 21.23 2.57
CA PHE A 27 -16.39 20.67 3.49
C PHE A 27 -17.83 21.03 3.09
N THR A 28 -18.77 20.23 3.54
CA THR A 28 -20.21 20.46 3.38
C THR A 28 -20.83 21.00 4.67
N VAL A 29 -22.07 21.49 4.59
CA VAL A 29 -22.87 21.87 5.78
C VAL A 29 -23.02 20.68 6.72
N GLU A 30 -23.24 19.48 6.18
CA GLU A 30 -23.37 18.26 6.99
C GLU A 30 -22.09 17.97 7.77
N MET A 31 -20.92 18.01 7.10
CA MET A 31 -19.62 17.85 7.76
C MET A 31 -19.44 18.91 8.87
N ALA A 32 -19.77 20.16 8.58
CA ALA A 32 -19.63 21.23 9.54
C ALA A 32 -20.52 21.00 10.79
N ARG A 33 -21.78 20.59 10.61
CA ARG A 33 -22.68 20.25 11.72
C ARG A 33 -22.14 19.11 12.57
N VAL A 34 -21.67 18.03 11.93
CA VAL A 34 -21.15 16.85 12.66
C VAL A 34 -19.86 17.17 13.41
N VAL A 35 -18.90 17.84 12.74
CA VAL A 35 -17.59 18.09 13.32
C VAL A 35 -17.66 19.15 14.43
N THR A 36 -18.40 20.24 14.22
CA THR A 36 -18.50 21.34 15.20
C THR A 36 -19.57 21.09 16.28
N GLU A 37 -20.56 20.22 16.00
CA GLU A 37 -21.79 20.05 16.81
C GLU A 37 -22.60 21.37 16.95
N MET A 38 -22.45 22.28 15.98
CA MET A 38 -23.19 23.53 15.96
C MET A 38 -24.45 23.39 15.07
N PRO A 39 -25.65 23.48 15.62
CA PRO A 39 -26.89 23.35 14.84
C PRO A 39 -27.04 24.45 13.79
N ASP A 40 -26.50 25.62 14.07
CA ASP A 40 -26.49 26.84 13.25
C ASP A 40 -25.34 26.91 12.24
N ALA A 41 -24.60 25.81 12.03
CA ALA A 41 -23.46 25.76 11.10
C ALA A 41 -23.79 26.26 9.69
N GLU A 42 -24.99 25.98 9.18
CA GLU A 42 -25.44 26.44 7.87
C GLU A 42 -25.64 27.98 7.84
N GLU A 43 -26.30 28.53 8.86
CA GLU A 43 -26.52 29.97 8.98
C GLU A 43 -25.18 30.73 9.09
N ILE A 44 -24.25 30.18 9.87
CA ILE A 44 -22.88 30.71 9.98
C ILE A 44 -22.20 30.74 8.62
N LEU A 45 -22.25 29.64 7.85
CA LEU A 45 -21.63 29.52 6.53
C LEU A 45 -22.25 30.48 5.50
N LEU A 46 -23.58 30.58 5.47
CA LEU A 46 -24.28 31.50 4.58
C LEU A 46 -23.91 32.95 4.90
N THR A 47 -23.95 33.34 6.18
CA THR A 47 -23.53 34.69 6.62
C THR A 47 -22.10 35.02 6.22
N LEU A 48 -21.16 34.08 6.41
CA LEU A 48 -19.74 34.25 6.05
C LEU A 48 -19.54 34.38 4.54
N THR A 49 -20.36 33.64 3.74
CA THR A 49 -20.31 33.71 2.27
C THR A 49 -20.87 35.03 1.77
N GLU A 50 -22.01 35.51 2.29
CA GLU A 50 -22.63 36.78 1.94
C GLU A 50 -21.74 38.00 2.28
N GLN A 51 -21.04 37.91 3.39
CA GLN A 51 -20.10 38.96 3.85
C GLN A 51 -18.77 38.92 3.08
N ASN A 52 -18.60 38.04 2.07
CA ASN A 52 -17.33 37.77 1.40
C ASN A 52 -16.17 37.54 2.38
N ALA A 53 -16.46 36.84 3.50
CA ALA A 53 -15.52 36.60 4.60
C ALA A 53 -14.53 35.48 4.29
N PHE A 54 -13.95 35.47 3.07
CA PHE A 54 -12.99 34.48 2.60
C PHE A 54 -13.48 33.03 2.61
N VAL A 55 -14.81 32.83 2.60
CA VAL A 55 -15.48 31.53 2.40
C VAL A 55 -16.14 31.57 1.03
N LYS A 56 -15.88 30.55 0.22
CA LYS A 56 -16.44 30.43 -1.11
C LYS A 56 -17.28 29.15 -1.20
N ARG A 57 -18.51 29.26 -1.71
CA ARG A 57 -19.32 28.14 -2.12
C ARG A 57 -18.88 27.69 -3.51
N LEU A 58 -18.64 26.41 -3.71
CA LEU A 58 -18.18 25.84 -4.96
C LEU A 58 -19.34 25.71 -5.98
N PRO A 59 -19.04 25.46 -7.27
CA PRO A 59 -20.05 25.37 -8.33
C PRO A 59 -21.08 24.25 -8.14
N ASP A 60 -20.75 23.21 -7.38
CA ASP A 60 -21.66 22.12 -7.02
C ASP A 60 -22.81 22.56 -6.09
N GLY A 61 -22.70 23.76 -5.54
CA GLY A 61 -23.71 24.37 -4.68
C GLY A 61 -23.83 23.77 -3.27
N VAL A 62 -23.01 22.80 -2.88
CA VAL A 62 -23.05 22.13 -1.58
C VAL A 62 -21.75 22.15 -0.81
N THR A 63 -20.61 22.34 -1.52
CA THR A 63 -19.27 22.34 -0.96
C THR A 63 -18.79 23.77 -0.72
N PHE A 64 -18.10 23.95 0.39
CA PHE A 64 -17.46 25.21 0.80
C PHE A 64 -15.95 25.03 0.89
N ARG A 65 -15.23 26.10 0.62
CA ARG A 65 -13.76 26.18 0.74
C ARG A 65 -13.38 27.53 1.32
N PHE A 66 -12.39 27.53 2.23
CA PHE A 66 -11.79 28.77 2.68
C PHE A 66 -10.74 29.26 1.68
N HIS A 67 -10.61 30.57 1.57
CA HIS A 67 -9.42 31.17 0.96
C HIS A 67 -8.18 30.81 1.77
N HIS A 68 -7.05 30.54 1.12
CA HIS A 68 -5.84 30.06 1.79
C HIS A 68 -5.41 30.91 2.99
N MET A 69 -5.48 32.25 2.89
CA MET A 69 -5.16 33.16 4.01
C MET A 69 -6.10 32.97 5.22
N MET A 70 -7.39 32.72 4.99
CA MET A 70 -8.32 32.44 6.07
C MET A 70 -8.06 31.07 6.67
N LYS A 71 -7.77 30.07 5.86
CA LYS A 71 -7.40 28.73 6.31
C LYS A 71 -6.19 28.77 7.23
N ASP A 72 -5.10 29.44 6.83
CA ASP A 72 -3.90 29.60 7.66
C ASP A 72 -4.18 30.27 8.99
N CYS A 73 -5.05 31.28 9.02
CA CYS A 73 -5.42 31.94 10.27
C CYS A 73 -6.32 31.06 11.16
N ALA A 74 -7.25 30.33 10.53
CA ALA A 74 -8.13 29.39 11.23
C ALA A 74 -7.33 28.26 11.87
N GLU A 75 -6.39 27.66 11.13
CA GLU A 75 -5.49 26.62 11.66
C GLU A 75 -4.65 27.13 12.84
N ARG A 76 -4.07 28.32 12.73
CA ARG A 76 -3.33 28.93 13.85
C ARG A 76 -4.23 29.13 15.06
N THR A 77 -5.46 29.62 14.88
CA THR A 77 -6.43 29.79 15.96
C THR A 77 -6.79 28.46 16.59
N PHE A 78 -6.99 27.40 15.78
CA PHE A 78 -7.21 26.05 16.27
C PHE A 78 -6.07 25.57 17.16
N HIS A 79 -4.84 25.79 16.76
CA HIS A 79 -3.65 25.39 17.55
C HIS A 79 -3.48 26.16 18.85
N THR A 80 -4.20 27.28 19.08
CA THR A 80 -4.24 27.95 20.38
C THR A 80 -5.25 27.35 21.35
N MET A 81 -6.13 26.45 20.88
CA MET A 81 -7.09 25.78 21.74
C MET A 81 -6.38 24.80 22.69
N GLU A 82 -7.03 24.49 23.79
CA GLU A 82 -6.56 23.47 24.75
C GLU A 82 -6.36 22.13 24.03
N PRO A 83 -5.22 21.41 24.23
CA PRO A 83 -4.91 20.15 23.54
C PRO A 83 -6.03 19.09 23.64
N ARG A 84 -6.74 19.01 24.76
CA ARG A 84 -7.88 18.11 24.94
C ARG A 84 -9.03 18.45 23.98
N ARG A 85 -9.31 19.72 23.76
CA ARG A 85 -10.34 20.17 22.81
C ARG A 85 -9.91 19.90 21.37
N GLN A 86 -8.64 20.16 21.02
CA GLN A 86 -8.12 19.79 19.70
C GLN A 86 -8.30 18.30 19.42
N ALA A 87 -8.00 17.43 20.39
CA ALA A 87 -8.16 15.99 20.25
C ALA A 87 -9.61 15.58 20.01
N VAL A 88 -10.59 16.24 20.65
CA VAL A 88 -12.02 15.99 20.40
C VAL A 88 -12.37 16.27 18.94
N TYR A 89 -11.99 17.43 18.41
CA TYR A 89 -12.28 17.79 17.01
C TYR A 89 -11.53 16.90 16.01
N HIS A 90 -10.28 16.57 16.27
CA HIS A 90 -9.54 15.61 15.46
C HIS A 90 -10.25 14.24 15.42
N ASN A 91 -10.78 13.75 16.55
CA ASN A 91 -11.56 12.50 16.57
C ASN A 91 -12.84 12.61 15.74
N ARG A 92 -13.56 13.72 15.80
CA ARG A 92 -14.77 13.94 15.01
C ARG A 92 -14.46 13.96 13.50
N TYR A 93 -13.38 14.61 13.10
CA TYR A 93 -12.87 14.57 11.74
C TYR A 93 -12.52 13.14 11.32
N GLY A 94 -11.81 12.41 12.17
CA GLY A 94 -11.46 11.01 11.93
C GLY A 94 -12.70 10.15 11.71
N GLU A 95 -13.73 10.31 12.56
CA GLU A 95 -14.98 9.56 12.43
C GLU A 95 -15.76 9.97 11.16
N TRP A 96 -15.84 11.27 10.87
CA TRP A 96 -16.46 11.76 9.63
C TRP A 96 -15.81 11.12 8.39
N TYR A 97 -14.50 11.23 8.26
CA TYR A 97 -13.78 10.68 7.10
C TYR A 97 -13.88 9.16 7.03
N LYS A 98 -13.85 8.46 8.17
CA LYS A 98 -14.03 7.00 8.23
C LYS A 98 -15.41 6.57 7.70
N THR A 99 -16.47 7.24 8.13
CA THR A 99 -17.84 6.94 7.70
C THR A 99 -18.09 7.24 6.23
N HIS A 100 -17.32 8.17 5.65
CA HIS A 100 -17.36 8.50 4.22
C HIS A 100 -16.31 7.76 3.37
N GLY A 101 -15.66 6.71 3.91
CA GLY A 101 -14.69 5.89 3.18
C GLY A 101 -13.34 6.56 2.88
N GLN A 102 -13.09 7.73 3.43
CA GLN A 102 -11.84 8.48 3.24
C GLN A 102 -10.80 8.09 4.31
N TYR A 103 -10.41 6.82 4.28
CA TYR A 103 -9.60 6.19 5.33
C TYR A 103 -8.23 6.84 5.57
N LEU A 104 -7.58 7.38 4.53
CA LEU A 104 -6.30 8.08 4.70
C LEU A 104 -6.46 9.35 5.54
N HIS A 105 -7.51 10.14 5.30
CA HIS A 105 -7.81 11.33 6.08
C HIS A 105 -8.21 10.94 7.51
N ALA A 106 -9.05 9.90 7.66
CA ALA A 106 -9.43 9.38 8.97
C ALA A 106 -8.19 9.00 9.80
N LEU A 107 -7.26 8.25 9.21
CA LEU A 107 -6.03 7.82 9.88
C LEU A 107 -5.17 9.01 10.31
N LYS A 108 -4.98 10.01 9.44
CA LYS A 108 -4.24 11.24 9.78
C LYS A 108 -4.85 11.96 10.99
N PHE A 109 -6.16 12.12 11.01
CA PHE A 109 -6.83 12.80 12.10
C PHE A 109 -6.84 12.00 13.40
N TYR A 110 -7.00 10.68 13.37
CA TYR A 110 -6.85 9.84 14.57
C TYR A 110 -5.42 9.87 15.13
N CYS A 111 -4.40 9.94 14.27
CA CYS A 111 -3.02 10.12 14.73
C CYS A 111 -2.83 11.48 15.46
N LEU A 112 -3.40 12.57 14.91
CA LEU A 112 -3.38 13.89 15.55
C LEU A 112 -4.12 13.90 16.90
N ALA A 113 -5.23 13.15 16.98
CA ALA A 113 -5.98 12.97 18.23
C ALA A 113 -5.29 12.05 19.23
N LYS A 114 -4.22 11.35 18.86
CA LYS A 114 -3.60 10.25 19.61
C LYS A 114 -4.61 9.14 19.96
N ASN A 115 -5.62 8.96 19.11
CA ASN A 115 -6.59 7.87 19.22
C ASN A 115 -6.04 6.65 18.48
N TYR A 116 -5.11 5.95 19.13
CA TYR A 116 -4.38 4.83 18.55
C TYR A 116 -5.30 3.64 18.26
N ASP A 117 -6.30 3.38 19.09
CA ASP A 117 -7.30 2.34 18.89
C ASP A 117 -8.05 2.54 17.55
N ALA A 118 -8.62 3.73 17.33
CA ALA A 118 -9.33 4.04 16.09
C ALA A 118 -8.39 4.02 14.85
N ALA A 119 -7.15 4.49 15.01
CA ALA A 119 -6.14 4.47 13.96
C ALA A 119 -5.79 3.04 13.55
N LEU A 120 -5.55 2.14 14.52
CA LEU A 120 -5.25 0.73 14.27
C LEU A 120 -6.41 0.01 13.59
N ARG A 121 -7.67 0.27 14.00
CA ARG A 121 -8.86 -0.26 13.31
C ARG A 121 -8.96 0.17 11.84
N VAL A 122 -8.42 1.32 11.48
CA VAL A 122 -8.34 1.77 10.08
C VAL A 122 -7.19 1.06 9.35
N ILE A 123 -6.03 0.92 9.99
CA ILE A 123 -4.83 0.29 9.42
C ILE A 123 -5.10 -1.13 8.91
N GLN A 124 -5.86 -1.94 9.64
CA GLN A 124 -6.11 -3.34 9.29
C GLN A 124 -6.97 -3.53 8.03
N ARG A 125 -7.51 -2.45 7.40
CA ARG A 125 -8.54 -2.59 6.36
C ARG A 125 -8.03 -2.82 4.94
N ASP A 126 -6.78 -2.45 4.63
CA ASP A 126 -6.36 -2.35 3.22
C ASP A 126 -4.97 -2.90 2.91
N ALA A 127 -4.51 -3.85 3.68
CA ALA A 127 -3.22 -4.52 3.47
C ALA A 127 -2.02 -3.55 3.39
N GLY A 128 -2.13 -2.34 3.96
CA GLY A 128 -1.04 -1.38 4.09
C GLY A 128 -0.93 -0.32 2.97
N ILE A 129 -1.91 -0.20 2.07
CA ILE A 129 -1.93 0.91 1.07
C ILE A 129 -1.92 2.26 1.78
N LEU A 130 -2.77 2.44 2.79
CA LEU A 130 -2.84 3.66 3.60
C LEU A 130 -1.49 4.00 4.22
N LEU A 131 -0.79 2.99 4.72
CA LEU A 131 0.54 3.16 5.31
C LEU A 131 1.57 3.62 4.28
N THR A 132 1.52 3.09 3.06
CA THR A 132 2.36 3.53 1.95
C THR A 132 2.15 5.01 1.64
N SER A 133 0.90 5.48 1.67
CA SER A 133 0.55 6.89 1.44
C SER A 133 1.01 7.81 2.56
N LEU A 134 1.13 7.31 3.80
CA LEU A 134 1.70 8.06 4.92
C LEU A 134 3.23 8.13 4.85
N GLY A 135 3.85 7.06 4.37
CA GLY A 135 5.29 6.90 4.33
C GLY A 135 5.91 6.35 5.61
N ALA A 136 7.08 5.72 5.44
CA ALA A 136 7.76 4.96 6.49
C ALA A 136 8.00 5.75 7.78
N GLN A 137 8.46 7.00 7.67
CA GLN A 137 8.82 7.81 8.84
C GLN A 137 7.62 8.14 9.72
N GLN A 138 6.48 8.46 9.12
CA GLN A 138 5.27 8.77 9.89
C GLN A 138 4.74 7.53 10.60
N VAL A 139 4.79 6.37 9.93
CA VAL A 139 4.35 5.09 10.52
C VAL A 139 5.29 4.65 11.65
N LEU A 140 6.61 4.77 11.47
CA LEU A 140 7.57 4.49 12.55
C LEU A 140 7.33 5.38 13.78
N ASN A 141 7.06 6.66 13.54
CA ASN A 141 6.74 7.61 14.60
C ASN A 141 5.41 7.27 15.30
N PHE A 142 4.39 6.84 14.53
CA PHE A 142 3.13 6.35 15.06
C PHE A 142 3.34 5.13 15.97
N ILE A 143 4.09 4.12 15.53
CA ILE A 143 4.38 2.91 16.33
C ILE A 143 5.14 3.29 17.61
N ALA A 144 6.12 4.20 17.52
CA ALA A 144 6.92 4.61 18.68
C ALA A 144 6.12 5.31 19.79
N HIS A 145 5.00 5.96 19.44
CA HIS A 145 4.14 6.67 20.39
C HIS A 145 2.90 5.88 20.80
N CYS A 146 2.57 4.82 20.06
CA CYS A 146 1.42 3.96 20.38
C CYS A 146 1.74 3.12 21.63
N PRO A 147 0.87 3.09 22.64
CA PRO A 147 1.05 2.22 23.80
C PRO A 147 1.14 0.74 23.37
N VAL A 148 2.06 0.01 23.99
CA VAL A 148 2.30 -1.42 23.66
C VAL A 148 1.03 -2.25 23.86
N GLU A 149 0.29 -2.01 24.93
CA GLU A 149 -0.95 -2.72 25.21
C GLU A 149 -2.00 -2.47 24.11
N THR A 150 -2.12 -1.23 23.63
CA THR A 150 -3.03 -0.92 22.52
C THR A 150 -2.60 -1.64 21.23
N LEU A 151 -1.29 -1.78 20.97
CA LEU A 151 -0.81 -2.57 19.82
C LEU A 151 -1.18 -4.04 19.95
N LYS A 152 -1.06 -4.64 21.14
CA LYS A 152 -1.43 -6.06 21.40
C LYS A 152 -2.93 -6.31 21.25
N GLU A 153 -3.79 -5.34 21.58
CA GLU A 153 -5.24 -5.42 21.38
C GLU A 153 -5.66 -5.43 19.89
N HIS A 154 -4.70 -5.15 18.98
CA HIS A 154 -4.94 -5.08 17.52
C HIS A 154 -4.01 -6.01 16.72
N PRO A 155 -4.09 -7.34 16.90
CA PRO A 155 -3.18 -8.29 16.26
C PRO A 155 -3.22 -8.25 14.74
N LEU A 156 -4.39 -7.99 14.13
CA LEU A 156 -4.52 -7.82 12.69
C LEU A 156 -3.75 -6.59 12.17
N SER A 157 -3.75 -5.50 12.93
CA SER A 157 -2.97 -4.31 12.58
C SER A 157 -1.47 -4.56 12.71
N LEU A 158 -1.04 -5.39 13.69
CA LEU A 158 0.36 -5.80 13.82
C LEU A 158 0.83 -6.53 12.56
N LEU A 159 0.04 -7.44 11.99
CA LEU A 159 0.37 -8.13 10.73
C LEU A 159 0.56 -7.14 9.56
N VAL A 160 -0.35 -6.17 9.40
CA VAL A 160 -0.23 -5.14 8.35
C VAL A 160 1.01 -4.26 8.56
N LEU A 161 1.29 -3.88 9.81
CA LEU A 161 2.48 -3.11 10.16
C LEU A 161 3.76 -3.91 9.90
N MET A 162 3.81 -5.20 10.30
CA MET A 162 4.96 -6.10 10.02
C MET A 162 5.24 -6.18 8.52
N ARG A 163 4.19 -6.38 7.70
CA ARG A 163 4.33 -6.44 6.23
C ARG A 163 4.85 -5.13 5.65
N SER A 164 4.38 -3.98 6.17
CA SER A 164 4.85 -2.66 5.76
C SER A 164 6.31 -2.42 6.17
N MET A 165 6.71 -2.83 7.38
CA MET A 165 8.12 -2.77 7.82
C MET A 165 9.05 -3.59 6.93
N PHE A 166 8.62 -4.78 6.50
CA PHE A 166 9.37 -5.56 5.51
C PHE A 166 9.54 -4.77 4.21
N THR A 167 8.47 -4.20 3.66
CA THR A 167 8.49 -3.42 2.42
C THR A 167 9.47 -2.24 2.49
N TRP A 168 9.58 -1.60 3.64
CA TRP A 168 10.48 -0.47 3.88
C TRP A 168 11.86 -0.90 4.41
N ARG A 169 12.17 -2.20 4.40
CA ARG A 169 13.45 -2.76 4.88
C ARG A 169 13.75 -2.44 6.34
N GLN A 170 12.72 -2.21 7.15
CA GLN A 170 12.80 -1.97 8.59
C GLN A 170 12.72 -3.30 9.36
N ILE A 171 13.62 -4.23 9.03
CA ILE A 171 13.58 -5.61 9.56
C ILE A 171 13.64 -5.67 11.09
N PRO A 172 14.50 -4.91 11.80
CA PRO A 172 14.48 -4.93 13.27
C PRO A 172 13.11 -4.57 13.84
N LYS A 173 12.45 -3.55 13.30
CA LYS A 173 11.10 -3.15 13.75
C LYS A 173 10.03 -4.19 13.41
N MET A 174 10.14 -4.84 12.25
CA MET A 174 9.27 -5.98 11.90
C MET A 174 9.37 -7.10 12.94
N LEU A 175 10.60 -7.46 13.37
CA LEU A 175 10.82 -8.50 14.38
C LEU A 175 10.30 -8.09 15.76
N GLU A 176 10.45 -6.82 16.17
CA GLU A 176 9.83 -6.31 17.40
C GLU A 176 8.30 -6.46 17.37
N LEU A 177 7.66 -6.10 16.25
CA LEU A 177 6.21 -6.25 16.08
C LEU A 177 5.76 -7.71 16.09
N LYS A 178 6.58 -8.61 15.53
CA LYS A 178 6.36 -10.07 15.61
C LYS A 178 6.32 -10.54 17.07
N GLU A 179 7.31 -10.13 17.88
CA GLU A 179 7.34 -10.53 19.30
C GLU A 179 6.10 -9.99 20.05
N LEU A 180 5.62 -8.78 19.72
CA LEU A 180 4.37 -8.26 20.29
C LEU A 180 3.15 -9.08 19.87
N LEU A 181 3.09 -9.52 18.62
CA LEU A 181 2.02 -10.40 18.12
C LEU A 181 2.01 -11.74 18.85
N LEU A 182 3.18 -12.37 19.01
CA LEU A 182 3.29 -13.65 19.72
C LEU A 182 2.93 -13.51 21.20
N ALA A 183 3.33 -12.40 21.84
CA ALA A 183 2.94 -12.08 23.21
C ALA A 183 1.42 -11.92 23.33
N ALA A 184 0.79 -11.17 22.42
CA ALA A 184 -0.67 -10.99 22.40
C ALA A 184 -1.41 -12.34 22.29
N ILE A 185 -0.96 -13.22 21.38
CA ILE A 185 -1.56 -14.56 21.21
C ILE A 185 -1.40 -15.41 22.49
N THR A 186 -0.28 -15.28 23.18
CA THR A 186 0.01 -16.01 24.42
C THR A 186 -0.82 -15.49 25.60
N GLU A 187 -1.01 -14.18 25.67
CA GLU A 187 -1.78 -13.51 26.73
C GLU A 187 -3.30 -13.73 26.59
N HIS A 188 -3.76 -14.14 25.38
CA HIS A 188 -5.17 -14.40 25.07
C HIS A 188 -5.43 -15.85 24.68
N PRO A 189 -5.28 -16.83 25.61
CA PRO A 189 -5.54 -18.24 25.32
C PRO A 189 -7.03 -18.53 25.06
N ASP A 190 -7.91 -17.63 25.41
CA ASP A 190 -9.35 -17.64 25.19
C ASP A 190 -9.77 -17.34 23.75
N TRP A 191 -8.88 -16.78 22.91
CA TRP A 191 -9.18 -16.61 21.50
C TRP A 191 -9.43 -17.95 20.81
N PRO A 192 -10.39 -18.02 19.87
CA PRO A 192 -10.67 -19.24 19.10
C PRO A 192 -9.39 -19.82 18.49
N GLU A 193 -9.27 -21.15 18.46
CA GLU A 193 -8.11 -21.83 17.88
C GLU A 193 -7.90 -21.43 16.41
N SER A 194 -8.99 -21.27 15.65
CA SER A 194 -8.95 -20.80 14.25
C SER A 194 -8.35 -19.38 14.14
N GLU A 195 -8.71 -18.47 15.05
CA GLU A 195 -8.18 -17.09 15.05
C GLU A 195 -6.70 -17.09 15.39
N ARG A 196 -6.29 -17.82 16.42
CA ARG A 196 -4.87 -17.96 16.76
C ARG A 196 -4.07 -18.61 15.62
N GLY A 197 -4.65 -19.63 14.96
CA GLY A 197 -4.06 -20.28 13.79
C GLY A 197 -3.92 -19.31 12.62
N ASP A 198 -4.92 -18.47 12.34
CA ASP A 198 -4.86 -17.44 11.31
C ASP A 198 -3.76 -16.41 11.57
N LEU A 199 -3.61 -15.96 12.82
CA LEU A 199 -2.58 -15.00 13.21
C LEU A 199 -1.17 -15.59 13.09
N LEU A 200 -0.96 -16.80 13.59
CA LEU A 200 0.32 -17.51 13.52
C LEU A 200 0.70 -17.84 12.06
N GLY A 201 -0.25 -18.35 11.30
CA GLY A 201 -0.04 -18.67 9.89
C GLY A 201 0.27 -17.44 9.05
N GLU A 202 -0.43 -16.33 9.26
CA GLU A 202 -0.12 -15.09 8.55
C GLU A 202 1.22 -14.48 9.01
N CYS A 203 1.61 -14.67 10.27
CA CYS A 203 2.96 -14.33 10.75
C CYS A 203 4.03 -15.17 10.00
N ASP A 204 3.86 -16.50 9.88
CA ASP A 204 4.77 -17.37 9.12
C ASP A 204 4.85 -16.92 7.65
N LEU A 205 3.72 -16.57 7.05
CA LEU A 205 3.67 -16.05 5.69
C LEU A 205 4.50 -14.78 5.53
N ILE A 206 4.39 -13.81 6.44
CA ILE A 206 5.17 -12.58 6.40
C ILE A 206 6.66 -12.88 6.63
N MET A 207 6.98 -13.79 7.55
CA MET A 207 8.36 -14.22 7.82
C MET A 207 9.00 -14.93 6.62
N SER A 208 8.20 -15.61 5.78
CA SER A 208 8.69 -16.27 4.57
C SER A 208 9.36 -15.30 3.59
N PHE A 209 8.98 -14.01 3.59
CA PHE A 209 9.58 -13.00 2.72
C PHE A 209 11.04 -12.71 3.05
N LEU A 210 11.49 -13.00 4.27
CA LEU A 210 12.91 -12.90 4.63
C LEU A 210 13.75 -14.01 3.97
N MET A 211 13.09 -15.09 3.52
CA MET A 211 13.71 -16.26 2.88
C MET A 211 13.59 -16.21 1.35
N TYR A 212 13.41 -15.03 0.76
CA TYR A 212 13.11 -14.88 -0.67
C TYR A 212 14.15 -15.48 -1.62
N ASN A 213 15.39 -15.73 -1.17
CA ASN A 213 16.45 -16.37 -1.93
C ASN A 213 16.71 -17.84 -1.52
N ASP A 214 15.85 -18.41 -0.68
CA ASP A 214 15.86 -19.82 -0.27
C ASP A 214 14.45 -20.37 -0.41
N ILE A 215 14.16 -20.93 -1.58
CA ILE A 215 12.81 -21.41 -1.92
C ILE A 215 12.36 -22.54 -0.99
N SER A 216 13.28 -23.40 -0.51
CA SER A 216 12.94 -24.49 0.40
C SER A 216 12.57 -23.98 1.80
N ALA A 217 13.30 -22.96 2.32
CA ALA A 217 12.93 -22.32 3.58
C ALA A 217 11.59 -21.58 3.46
N MET A 218 11.37 -20.87 2.34
CA MET A 218 10.13 -20.18 2.05
C MET A 218 8.95 -21.14 1.95
N SER A 219 9.12 -22.27 1.25
CA SER A 219 8.12 -23.32 1.08
C SER A 219 7.67 -23.93 2.42
N ARG A 220 8.60 -24.21 3.35
CA ARG A 220 8.24 -24.70 4.68
C ARG A 220 7.30 -23.76 5.41
N LEU A 221 7.57 -22.45 5.34
CA LEU A 221 6.71 -21.44 5.98
C LEU A 221 5.36 -21.30 5.27
N HIS A 222 5.30 -21.40 3.93
CA HIS A 222 4.05 -21.37 3.18
C HIS A 222 3.18 -22.60 3.51
N ARG A 223 3.76 -23.79 3.62
CA ARG A 223 3.05 -25.02 4.03
C ARG A 223 2.54 -24.89 5.47
N SER A 224 3.38 -24.39 6.39
CA SER A 224 2.98 -24.12 7.78
C SER A 224 1.81 -23.15 7.84
N ALA A 225 1.92 -22.01 7.16
CA ALA A 225 0.86 -21.01 7.07
C ALA A 225 -0.44 -21.59 6.49
N SER A 226 -0.34 -22.31 5.36
CA SER A 226 -1.49 -22.93 4.69
C SER A 226 -2.21 -23.99 5.54
N ALA A 227 -1.48 -24.66 6.43
CA ALA A 227 -2.06 -25.63 7.36
C ALA A 227 -2.79 -24.98 8.54
N GLN A 228 -2.36 -23.79 8.96
CA GLN A 228 -2.91 -23.08 10.12
C GLN A 228 -4.06 -22.14 9.75
N MET A 229 -3.99 -21.50 8.56
CA MET A 229 -4.92 -20.45 8.18
C MET A 229 -6.24 -20.98 7.65
N SER A 230 -7.34 -20.46 8.19
CA SER A 230 -8.73 -20.73 7.75
C SER A 230 -9.23 -19.64 6.78
N ARG A 231 -8.60 -18.46 6.74
CA ARG A 231 -8.90 -17.33 5.88
C ARG A 231 -7.67 -16.88 5.09
N PRO A 232 -7.87 -16.13 4.00
CA PRO A 232 -6.76 -15.45 3.33
C PRO A 232 -6.10 -14.39 4.22
N ALA A 233 -4.82 -14.13 3.94
CA ALA A 233 -4.05 -13.07 4.60
C ALA A 233 -4.66 -11.69 4.36
N ILE A 234 -4.73 -10.87 5.40
CA ILE A 234 -5.18 -9.48 5.31
C ILE A 234 -4.06 -8.51 4.96
N SER A 235 -2.82 -8.88 5.22
CA SER A 235 -1.63 -8.05 4.98
C SER A 235 -1.12 -8.10 3.55
N ILE A 236 -1.73 -8.91 2.67
CA ILE A 236 -1.30 -9.11 1.29
C ILE A 236 -2.43 -8.77 0.33
N GLN A 237 -2.11 -7.88 -0.63
CA GLN A 237 -3.03 -7.56 -1.71
C GLN A 237 -2.82 -8.48 -2.90
N LYS A 238 -3.90 -9.04 -3.46
CA LYS A 238 -3.87 -9.89 -4.64
C LYS A 238 -3.12 -9.26 -5.82
N SER A 239 -3.30 -7.97 -6.05
CA SER A 239 -2.67 -7.19 -7.12
C SER A 239 -1.33 -6.56 -6.74
N GLY A 240 -0.79 -6.88 -5.57
CA GLY A 240 0.47 -6.34 -5.06
C GLY A 240 1.71 -6.86 -5.80
N GLY A 241 2.87 -6.26 -5.51
CA GLY A 241 4.15 -6.72 -6.04
C GLY A 241 4.59 -8.04 -5.43
N TRP A 242 4.89 -9.03 -6.27
CA TRP A 242 5.33 -10.35 -5.84
C TRP A 242 6.85 -10.55 -5.96
N THR A 243 7.47 -10.00 -7.01
CA THR A 243 8.90 -10.25 -7.33
C THR A 243 9.89 -9.32 -6.63
N PHE A 244 9.45 -8.50 -5.66
CA PHE A 244 10.30 -7.53 -4.95
C PHE A 244 11.08 -6.58 -5.88
N GLY A 245 10.52 -6.26 -7.04
CA GLY A 245 11.14 -5.39 -8.05
C GLY A 245 11.99 -6.11 -9.07
N SER A 246 12.15 -7.45 -9.00
CA SER A 246 12.80 -8.23 -10.05
C SER A 246 11.89 -8.30 -11.30
N PRO A 247 12.46 -8.20 -12.51
CA PRO A 247 11.71 -8.42 -13.75
C PRO A 247 11.55 -9.92 -14.08
N SER A 248 12.10 -10.82 -13.28
CA SER A 248 12.17 -12.25 -13.54
C SER A 248 11.98 -13.04 -12.26
N VAL A 249 11.15 -14.07 -12.31
CA VAL A 249 10.93 -15.00 -11.20
C VAL A 249 12.18 -15.85 -10.98
N LEU A 250 12.77 -16.39 -12.08
CA LEU A 250 13.97 -17.21 -12.01
C LEU A 250 15.15 -16.42 -11.40
N MET A 251 15.37 -15.18 -11.85
CA MET A 251 16.45 -14.34 -11.31
C MET A 251 16.27 -14.02 -9.82
N MET A 252 15.05 -14.05 -9.32
CA MET A 252 14.76 -13.82 -7.91
C MET A 252 15.20 -15.00 -7.04
N PHE A 253 14.97 -16.24 -7.49
CA PHE A 253 15.17 -17.44 -6.68
C PHE A 253 16.48 -18.18 -6.98
N TYR A 254 16.83 -18.40 -8.26
CA TYR A 254 17.97 -19.21 -8.62
C TYR A 254 19.30 -18.58 -8.20
N ARG A 255 20.02 -19.24 -7.31
CA ARG A 255 21.28 -18.78 -6.71
C ARG A 255 22.43 -19.76 -6.83
N ALA A 256 22.17 -21.06 -6.76
CA ALA A 256 23.18 -22.09 -6.71
C ALA A 256 23.23 -22.89 -8.01
N SER A 257 24.45 -23.06 -8.56
CA SER A 257 24.65 -23.89 -9.76
C SER A 257 24.28 -25.35 -9.47
N GLY A 258 23.52 -25.96 -10.38
CA GLY A 258 23.06 -27.35 -10.26
C GLY A 258 21.69 -27.51 -9.59
N GLU A 259 21.20 -26.52 -8.85
CA GLU A 259 19.95 -26.63 -8.07
C GLU A 259 18.68 -26.26 -8.86
N LEU A 260 18.82 -25.86 -10.13
CA LEU A 260 17.67 -25.36 -10.91
C LEU A 260 16.49 -26.34 -10.95
N GLN A 261 16.74 -27.64 -11.09
CA GLN A 261 15.65 -28.62 -11.19
C GLN A 261 14.94 -28.83 -9.86
N SER A 262 15.68 -28.85 -8.74
CA SER A 262 15.11 -28.96 -7.40
C SER A 262 14.30 -27.70 -7.04
N GLU A 263 14.79 -26.52 -7.39
CA GLU A 263 14.08 -25.25 -7.20
C GLU A 263 12.78 -25.16 -8.00
N LEU A 264 12.79 -25.62 -9.27
CA LEU A 264 11.57 -25.69 -10.10
C LEU A 264 10.53 -26.63 -9.50
N THR A 265 10.96 -27.79 -9.01
CA THR A 265 10.08 -28.76 -8.36
C THR A 265 9.50 -28.19 -7.07
N GLU A 266 10.32 -27.59 -6.22
CA GLU A 266 9.86 -26.95 -4.97
C GLU A 266 8.89 -25.81 -5.25
N MET A 267 9.12 -25.02 -6.30
CA MET A 267 8.22 -23.94 -6.72
C MET A 267 6.85 -24.47 -7.11
N ASP A 268 6.78 -25.52 -7.93
CA ASP A 268 5.52 -26.15 -8.32
C ASP A 268 4.73 -26.68 -7.12
N GLU A 269 5.43 -27.26 -6.14
CA GLU A 269 4.80 -27.80 -4.93
C GLU A 269 4.39 -26.76 -3.91
N CYS A 270 5.14 -25.66 -3.81
CA CYS A 270 4.93 -24.60 -2.83
C CYS A 270 3.80 -23.64 -3.23
N MET A 271 3.73 -23.22 -4.49
CA MET A 271 2.84 -22.14 -4.90
C MET A 271 1.34 -22.42 -4.69
N PRO A 272 0.80 -23.64 -4.81
CA PRO A 272 -0.59 -23.91 -4.44
C PRO A 272 -0.93 -23.59 -2.98
N HIS A 273 0.00 -23.83 -2.05
CA HIS A 273 -0.17 -23.45 -0.64
C HIS A 273 -0.21 -21.94 -0.46
N TYR A 274 0.70 -21.23 -1.14
CA TYR A 274 0.75 -19.78 -1.13
C TYR A 274 -0.53 -19.16 -1.72
N TYR A 275 -0.97 -19.60 -2.90
CA TYR A 275 -2.16 -19.07 -3.56
C TYR A 275 -3.43 -19.22 -2.72
N LYS A 276 -3.57 -20.35 -2.02
CA LYS A 276 -4.69 -20.62 -1.12
C LYS A 276 -4.84 -19.53 -0.05
N ILE A 277 -3.73 -19.11 0.55
CA ILE A 277 -3.73 -18.16 1.69
C ILE A 277 -3.56 -16.70 1.28
N THR A 278 -3.38 -16.40 -0.01
CA THR A 278 -3.16 -15.04 -0.52
C THR A 278 -4.14 -14.61 -1.61
N ASN A 279 -5.27 -15.33 -1.75
CA ASN A 279 -6.24 -15.09 -2.83
C ASN A 279 -5.62 -15.10 -4.23
N GLY A 280 -4.61 -15.94 -4.46
CA GLY A 280 -3.95 -16.08 -5.76
C GLY A 280 -2.94 -14.95 -6.08
N HIS A 281 -2.44 -14.21 -5.08
CA HIS A 281 -1.33 -13.27 -5.29
C HIS A 281 -0.12 -13.96 -5.92
N GLY A 282 0.42 -13.39 -7.01
CA GLY A 282 1.54 -13.97 -7.74
C GLY A 282 1.20 -15.22 -8.58
N GLN A 283 -0.09 -15.50 -8.84
CA GLN A 283 -0.51 -16.65 -9.63
C GLN A 283 0.19 -16.68 -10.98
N GLY A 284 0.71 -17.86 -11.34
CA GLY A 284 1.49 -18.09 -12.57
C GLY A 284 3.01 -18.02 -12.37
N ALA A 285 3.49 -17.66 -11.17
CA ALA A 285 4.93 -17.53 -10.91
C ALA A 285 5.71 -18.83 -11.21
N GLU A 286 5.20 -20.01 -10.83
CA GLU A 286 5.81 -21.31 -11.12
C GLU A 286 5.89 -21.58 -12.63
N THR A 287 4.87 -21.21 -13.37
CA THR A 287 4.82 -21.39 -14.82
C THR A 287 5.80 -20.45 -15.54
N ILE A 288 5.88 -19.18 -15.06
CA ILE A 288 6.85 -18.20 -15.57
C ILE A 288 8.28 -18.67 -15.28
N MET A 289 8.57 -19.10 -14.06
CA MET A 289 9.90 -19.59 -13.68
C MET A 289 10.34 -20.76 -14.56
N ARG A 290 9.43 -21.66 -14.87
CA ARG A 290 9.69 -22.80 -15.78
C ARG A 290 9.95 -22.33 -17.21
N ALA A 291 9.15 -21.41 -17.74
CA ALA A 291 9.37 -20.81 -19.05
C ALA A 291 10.74 -20.12 -19.16
N GLU A 292 11.14 -19.40 -18.11
CA GLU A 292 12.45 -18.75 -18.03
C GLU A 292 13.60 -19.77 -17.95
N ALA A 293 13.41 -20.87 -17.22
CA ALA A 293 14.39 -21.96 -17.15
C ALA A 293 14.59 -22.65 -18.52
N ASP A 294 13.50 -22.90 -19.24
CA ASP A 294 13.57 -23.48 -20.60
C ASP A 294 14.25 -22.52 -21.57
N PHE A 295 13.97 -21.20 -21.47
CA PHE A 295 14.70 -20.18 -22.22
C PHE A 295 16.21 -20.22 -21.95
N MET A 296 16.61 -20.29 -20.68
CA MET A 296 18.02 -20.33 -20.28
C MET A 296 18.74 -21.60 -20.75
N ARG A 297 18.00 -22.69 -20.97
CA ARG A 297 18.50 -23.95 -21.56
C ARG A 297 18.49 -23.96 -23.09
N ALA A 298 18.09 -22.85 -23.70
CA ALA A 298 17.87 -22.73 -25.15
C ALA A 298 16.76 -23.66 -25.74
N CYS A 299 15.86 -24.15 -24.87
CA CYS A 299 14.66 -24.89 -25.27
C CYS A 299 13.54 -23.87 -25.61
N PHE A 300 13.76 -23.08 -26.65
CA PHE A 300 12.92 -21.91 -26.96
C PHE A 300 11.46 -22.27 -27.31
N ALA A 301 11.22 -23.43 -27.95
CA ALA A 301 9.87 -23.90 -28.24
C ALA A 301 9.08 -24.20 -26.96
N ASP A 302 9.70 -24.88 -25.99
CA ASP A 302 9.09 -25.21 -24.70
C ASP A 302 8.88 -23.93 -23.90
N ALA A 303 9.87 -23.01 -23.87
CA ALA A 303 9.76 -21.71 -23.25
C ALA A 303 8.57 -20.90 -23.78
N GLN A 304 8.34 -20.91 -25.09
CA GLN A 304 7.21 -20.24 -25.73
C GLN A 304 5.87 -20.86 -25.30
N ILE A 305 5.75 -22.19 -25.31
CA ILE A 305 4.54 -22.90 -24.87
C ILE A 305 4.22 -22.56 -23.41
N MET A 306 5.24 -22.59 -22.54
CA MET A 306 5.06 -22.27 -21.13
C MET A 306 4.72 -20.78 -20.90
N LEU A 307 5.30 -19.87 -21.69
CA LEU A 307 4.98 -18.45 -21.66
C LEU A 307 3.51 -18.17 -22.01
N GLU A 308 3.01 -18.80 -23.10
CA GLU A 308 1.59 -18.66 -23.47
C GLU A 308 0.65 -19.23 -22.40
N ARG A 309 1.05 -20.33 -21.75
CA ARG A 309 0.32 -20.87 -20.60
C ARG A 309 0.32 -19.90 -19.42
N ALA A 310 1.45 -19.26 -19.13
CA ALA A 310 1.56 -18.26 -18.07
C ALA A 310 0.64 -17.07 -18.35
N TYR A 311 0.65 -16.51 -19.55
CA TYR A 311 -0.27 -15.46 -19.95
C TYR A 311 -1.74 -15.86 -19.74
N ALA A 312 -2.12 -17.08 -20.16
CA ALA A 312 -3.50 -17.56 -19.97
C ALA A 312 -3.92 -17.67 -18.49
N GLN A 313 -2.98 -17.94 -17.58
CA GLN A 313 -3.24 -18.02 -16.13
C GLN A 313 -3.42 -16.64 -15.50
N ILE A 314 -2.72 -15.61 -16.00
CA ILE A 314 -2.71 -14.27 -15.42
C ILE A 314 -3.72 -13.32 -16.06
N ASP A 315 -4.13 -13.57 -17.30
CA ASP A 315 -5.07 -12.72 -18.04
C ASP A 315 -6.39 -12.53 -17.25
N GLY A 316 -6.78 -11.27 -17.05
CA GLY A 316 -8.00 -10.92 -16.34
C GLY A 316 -7.95 -11.08 -14.81
N ASN A 317 -6.83 -11.52 -14.22
CA ASN A 317 -6.69 -11.81 -12.80
C ASN A 317 -6.05 -10.66 -11.99
N GLY A 318 -5.71 -9.53 -12.61
CA GLY A 318 -5.07 -8.39 -11.94
C GLY A 318 -3.62 -8.66 -11.49
N GLN A 319 -2.92 -9.59 -12.17
CA GLN A 319 -1.55 -10.01 -11.85
C GLN A 319 -0.52 -9.20 -12.65
N GLU A 320 -0.57 -7.87 -12.53
CA GLU A 320 0.28 -6.96 -13.33
C GLU A 320 1.78 -7.24 -13.20
N ASN A 321 2.25 -7.59 -12.00
CA ASN A 321 3.65 -7.95 -11.78
C ASN A 321 4.05 -9.20 -12.59
N MET A 322 3.18 -10.21 -12.61
CA MET A 322 3.43 -11.44 -13.40
C MET A 322 3.37 -11.16 -14.90
N ALA A 323 2.46 -10.30 -15.34
CA ALA A 323 2.38 -9.87 -16.73
C ALA A 323 3.70 -9.21 -17.18
N LEU A 324 4.27 -8.32 -16.36
CA LEU A 324 5.58 -7.70 -16.65
C LEU A 324 6.73 -8.72 -16.73
N CYS A 325 6.71 -9.78 -15.93
CA CYS A 325 7.69 -10.87 -16.04
C CYS A 325 7.52 -11.65 -17.35
N CYS A 326 6.27 -11.93 -17.75
CA CYS A 326 5.98 -12.54 -19.05
C CYS A 326 6.45 -11.67 -20.21
N ASP A 327 6.16 -10.37 -20.19
CA ASP A 327 6.57 -9.43 -21.23
C ASP A 327 8.10 -9.37 -21.35
N PHE A 328 8.81 -9.35 -20.23
CA PHE A 328 10.27 -9.39 -20.23
C PHE A 328 10.83 -10.67 -20.86
N LEU A 329 10.24 -11.83 -20.59
CA LEU A 329 10.61 -13.09 -21.24
C LEU A 329 10.27 -13.06 -22.73
N ALA A 330 9.09 -12.53 -23.10
CA ALA A 330 8.66 -12.39 -24.49
C ALA A 330 9.66 -11.57 -25.32
N TRP A 331 10.13 -10.45 -24.81
CA TRP A 331 11.15 -9.62 -25.47
C TRP A 331 12.47 -10.37 -25.64
N ARG A 332 12.92 -11.12 -24.63
CA ARG A 332 14.13 -11.95 -24.74
C ARG A 332 13.97 -13.06 -25.79
N LEU A 333 12.81 -13.73 -25.83
CA LEU A 333 12.51 -14.74 -26.84
C LEU A 333 12.54 -14.17 -28.27
N SER A 334 12.05 -12.96 -28.49
CA SER A 334 12.07 -12.28 -29.78
C SER A 334 13.47 -12.00 -30.31
N LEU A 335 14.49 -11.98 -29.45
CA LEU A 335 15.90 -11.85 -29.88
C LEU A 335 16.50 -13.13 -30.41
N CYS A 336 15.96 -14.27 -29.99
CA CYS A 336 16.52 -15.59 -30.30
C CYS A 336 15.66 -16.38 -31.30
N THR A 337 14.42 -15.94 -31.55
CA THR A 337 13.42 -16.67 -32.37
C THR A 337 12.58 -15.68 -33.18
N SER A 338 11.64 -16.20 -33.97
CA SER A 338 10.62 -15.40 -34.69
C SER A 338 9.40 -15.06 -33.79
N PHE A 339 9.50 -15.23 -32.47
CA PHE A 339 8.42 -14.91 -31.54
C PHE A 339 8.10 -13.42 -31.59
N THR A 340 6.81 -13.10 -31.62
CA THR A 340 6.34 -11.69 -31.54
C THR A 340 5.73 -11.43 -30.20
N PRO A 341 6.29 -10.52 -29.38
CA PRO A 341 5.71 -10.12 -28.11
C PRO A 341 4.30 -9.53 -28.28
N ARG A 342 3.42 -9.73 -27.32
CA ARG A 342 2.04 -9.18 -27.32
C ARG A 342 2.03 -7.66 -27.36
N GLU A 343 2.94 -7.03 -26.61
CA GLU A 343 3.11 -5.58 -26.54
C GLU A 343 4.59 -5.21 -26.67
N SER A 344 4.87 -4.05 -27.28
CA SER A 344 6.19 -3.47 -27.23
C SER A 344 6.46 -2.83 -25.86
N PHE A 345 7.73 -2.59 -25.58
CA PHE A 345 8.13 -1.86 -24.37
C PHE A 345 7.46 -0.48 -24.29
N GLU A 346 7.43 0.25 -25.38
CA GLU A 346 6.87 1.59 -25.46
C GLU A 346 5.36 1.61 -25.16
N GLN A 347 4.61 0.66 -25.72
CA GLN A 347 3.17 0.50 -25.45
C GLN A 347 2.91 0.20 -23.98
N ARG A 348 3.67 -0.75 -23.42
CA ARG A 348 3.54 -1.12 -21.99
C ARG A 348 3.88 0.04 -21.08
N ARG A 349 4.93 0.79 -21.40
CA ARG A 349 5.35 1.97 -20.64
C ARG A 349 4.29 3.06 -20.65
N GLU A 350 3.70 3.34 -21.82
CA GLU A 350 2.65 4.34 -21.96
C GLU A 350 1.42 3.98 -21.11
N ALA A 351 0.99 2.71 -21.15
CA ALA A 351 -0.12 2.22 -20.34
C ALA A 351 0.14 2.41 -18.83
N LEU A 352 1.34 2.09 -18.33
CA LEU A 352 1.68 2.27 -16.92
C LEU A 352 1.80 3.74 -16.49
N LEU A 353 2.26 4.61 -17.38
CA LEU A 353 2.29 6.05 -17.13
C LEU A 353 0.89 6.63 -17.02
N GLN A 354 -0.04 6.22 -17.88
CA GLN A 354 -1.44 6.63 -17.82
C GLN A 354 -2.12 6.18 -16.51
N GLN A 355 -1.72 5.05 -15.99
CA GLN A 355 -2.22 4.51 -14.71
C GLN A 355 -1.55 5.15 -13.47
N HIS A 356 -0.56 6.03 -13.65
CA HIS A 356 0.25 6.61 -12.58
C HIS A 356 0.92 5.57 -11.66
N ASN A 357 1.25 4.39 -12.18
CA ASN A 357 1.80 3.28 -11.39
C ASN A 357 3.33 3.26 -11.41
N VAL A 358 3.93 4.05 -10.53
CA VAL A 358 5.39 4.19 -10.41
C VAL A 358 6.11 2.88 -10.03
N ALA A 359 5.47 2.03 -9.22
CA ALA A 359 6.08 0.77 -8.78
C ALA A 359 6.32 -0.19 -9.96
N TRP A 360 5.30 -0.36 -10.82
CA TRP A 360 5.42 -1.19 -12.02
C TRP A 360 6.34 -0.59 -13.06
N LEU A 361 6.35 0.73 -13.15
CA LEU A 361 7.24 1.43 -14.06
C LEU A 361 8.72 1.15 -13.75
N ASN A 362 9.11 1.05 -12.48
CA ASN A 362 10.47 0.69 -12.08
C ASN A 362 10.86 -0.73 -12.53
N ILE A 363 9.95 -1.70 -12.39
CA ILE A 363 10.18 -3.08 -12.88
C ILE A 363 10.34 -3.08 -14.41
N LEU A 364 9.46 -2.39 -15.12
CA LEU A 364 9.51 -2.28 -16.57
C LEU A 364 10.82 -1.63 -17.05
N GLN A 365 11.27 -0.57 -16.36
CA GLN A 365 12.53 0.11 -16.70
C GLN A 365 13.75 -0.81 -16.50
N SER A 366 13.76 -1.61 -15.43
CA SER A 366 14.81 -2.61 -15.20
C SER A 366 14.81 -3.66 -16.31
N SER A 367 13.64 -4.15 -16.72
CA SER A 367 13.47 -5.06 -17.84
C SER A 367 14.01 -4.49 -19.15
N CYS A 368 13.69 -3.23 -19.42
CA CYS A 368 14.11 -2.53 -20.61
C CYS A 368 15.62 -2.26 -20.65
N ALA A 369 16.20 -1.86 -19.54
CA ALA A 369 17.65 -1.66 -19.44
C ALA A 369 18.40 -2.96 -19.74
N TYR A 370 17.93 -4.09 -19.17
CA TYR A 370 18.47 -5.40 -19.46
C TYR A 370 18.32 -5.79 -20.95
N TYR A 371 17.16 -5.55 -21.52
CA TYR A 371 16.87 -5.83 -22.93
C TYR A 371 17.77 -5.02 -23.88
N TYR A 372 17.97 -3.73 -23.62
CA TYR A 372 18.89 -2.91 -24.41
C TYR A 372 20.35 -3.33 -24.24
N ALA A 373 20.74 -3.81 -23.06
CA ALA A 373 22.08 -4.38 -22.86
C ALA A 373 22.27 -5.65 -23.74
N LEU A 374 21.27 -6.54 -23.81
CA LEU A 374 21.31 -7.73 -24.67
C LEU A 374 21.36 -7.38 -26.15
N LEU A 375 20.70 -6.29 -26.59
CA LEU A 375 20.74 -5.78 -27.95
C LEU A 375 22.09 -5.11 -28.33
N GLY A 376 22.99 -4.90 -27.37
CA GLY A 376 24.21 -4.14 -27.59
C GLY A 376 23.97 -2.65 -27.80
N LEU A 377 22.91 -2.08 -27.21
CA LEU A 377 22.52 -0.67 -27.29
C LEU A 377 22.61 0.02 -25.92
N PRO A 378 23.79 0.01 -25.25
CA PRO A 378 23.92 0.52 -23.88
C PRO A 378 23.65 2.03 -23.79
N GLU A 379 23.78 2.78 -24.89
CA GLU A 379 23.48 4.21 -24.96
C GLU A 379 21.98 4.53 -24.72
N LYS A 380 21.07 3.56 -24.93
CA LYS A 380 19.64 3.71 -24.65
C LYS A 380 19.29 3.53 -23.17
N ILE A 381 20.12 2.87 -22.39
CA ILE A 381 19.88 2.58 -20.96
C ILE A 381 19.71 3.86 -20.12
N PRO A 382 20.58 4.90 -20.22
CA PRO A 382 20.42 6.12 -19.43
C PRO A 382 19.11 6.87 -19.69
N ALA A 383 18.57 6.80 -20.93
CA ALA A 383 17.31 7.46 -21.28
C ALA A 383 16.13 6.82 -20.54
N VAL A 384 16.16 5.51 -20.32
CA VAL A 384 15.13 4.77 -19.56
C VAL A 384 15.08 5.25 -18.12
N PHE A 385 16.23 5.42 -17.46
CA PHE A 385 16.30 5.83 -16.06
C PHE A 385 16.09 7.33 -15.84
N ARG A 386 16.46 8.19 -16.79
CA ARG A 386 16.24 9.64 -16.69
C ARG A 386 14.77 10.04 -16.56
N LEU A 387 13.87 9.22 -17.10
CA LEU A 387 12.43 9.48 -17.08
C LEU A 387 11.78 9.14 -15.72
N SER A 388 12.42 8.30 -14.90
CA SER A 388 11.93 8.02 -13.55
C SER A 388 12.17 9.14 -12.56
N LEU A 389 13.18 9.98 -12.79
CA LEU A 389 13.53 11.12 -11.93
C LEU A 389 12.63 12.36 -12.14
N ILE A 390 11.86 12.41 -13.22
CA ILE A 390 10.96 13.55 -13.54
C ILE A 390 9.59 13.36 -12.87
N HIS A 391 9.26 12.13 -12.41
CA HIS A 391 7.96 11.77 -11.83
C HIS A 391 8.02 11.39 -10.34
N ILE A 392 9.17 11.62 -9.68
CA ILE A 392 9.32 11.59 -8.23
C ILE A 392 9.28 13.04 -7.71
#